data_f8e91c20c6d66e2cce9c3ac7570a61e4
#
_entry.id   f8e91c20c6d66e2cce9c3ac7570a61e4
#
_cell.length_a   1.000
_cell.length_b   1.000
_cell.length_c   1.000
_cell.angle_alpha   90.00
_cell.angle_beta   90.00
_cell.angle_gamma   90.00
#
_symmetry.space_group_name_H-M   'P 1'
#
loop_
_entity.id
_entity.type
_entity.pdbx_description
1 polymer ?
#
loop_
_entity_poly.entity_id
_entity_poly.type
_entity_poly.pdbx_seq_one_letter_code
_entity_poly.pdbx_strand_id
1 'polypeptide(L)'
;KADLLVANNVLAHVPEIVDFATGCGSLLSQDGVATFEFPHLVDLIASAQFDTIYHEHFSYLSLLATEAVLKSAGMHVFDAERIPTHGGSLRAFAQRTDAGSRLEEPGLHEIRRLEESLGVASSDFYSGFQNRADRISHDLSRFLLDAECNGEMVVAYGAAAKGNTLLNFAGVRQDLVQWVADRNPAKVGMFLPGSRIPIVDESEVR
;
A
#
# COMPACT_ATOMS: atom_id res chain seq x y z
N LYS A 1 -23.35 17.84 7.20
CA LYS A 1 -22.31 17.53 8.17
C LYS A 1 -22.43 16.06 8.57
N ALA A 2 -21.30 15.36 8.66
CA ALA A 2 -21.22 13.94 8.98
C ALA A 2 -20.66 13.76 10.40
N ASP A 3 -21.24 12.83 11.15
CA ASP A 3 -20.73 12.46 12.47
C ASP A 3 -19.62 11.41 12.37
N LEU A 4 -19.62 10.65 11.27
CA LEU A 4 -18.55 9.71 10.91
C LEU A 4 -18.22 9.82 9.42
N LEU A 5 -16.94 9.94 9.11
CA LEU A 5 -16.38 9.83 7.77
C LEU A 5 -15.38 8.67 7.75
N VAL A 6 -15.53 7.77 6.78
CA VAL A 6 -14.63 6.60 6.62
C VAL A 6 -13.96 6.68 5.27
N ALA A 7 -12.62 6.66 5.26
CA ALA A 7 -11.80 6.72 4.06
C ALA A 7 -10.74 5.60 4.11
N ASN A 8 -11.16 4.38 3.77
CA ASN A 8 -10.28 3.22 3.74
C ASN A 8 -9.62 3.08 2.35
N ASN A 9 -8.29 3.00 2.34
CA ASN A 9 -7.49 2.85 1.12
C ASN A 9 -7.77 3.95 0.07
N VAL A 10 -7.98 5.18 0.51
CA VAL A 10 -8.22 6.35 -0.37
C VAL A 10 -7.09 7.36 -0.23
N LEU A 11 -6.63 7.63 1.01
CA LEU A 11 -5.68 8.71 1.30
C LEU A 11 -4.38 8.59 0.50
N ALA A 12 -3.89 7.37 0.29
CA ALA A 12 -2.68 7.10 -0.49
C ALA A 12 -2.88 7.26 -2.02
N HIS A 13 -4.14 7.27 -2.49
CA HIS A 13 -4.49 7.31 -3.92
C HIS A 13 -4.84 8.69 -4.45
N VAL A 14 -4.83 9.73 -3.62
CA VAL A 14 -5.18 11.09 -4.03
C VAL A 14 -3.91 11.93 -4.27
N PRO A 15 -3.77 12.57 -5.42
CA PRO A 15 -2.60 13.39 -5.71
C PRO A 15 -2.55 14.64 -4.80
N GLU A 16 -3.68 15.31 -4.57
CA GLU A 16 -3.78 16.51 -3.73
C GLU A 16 -4.25 16.13 -2.31
N ILE A 17 -3.38 15.44 -1.58
CA ILE A 17 -3.70 14.81 -0.28
C ILE A 17 -4.20 15.81 0.77
N VAL A 18 -3.64 17.03 0.81
CA VAL A 18 -4.05 18.07 1.76
C VAL A 18 -5.42 18.63 1.39
N ASP A 19 -5.71 18.82 0.11
CA ASP A 19 -7.04 19.28 -0.37
C ASP A 19 -8.11 18.24 -0.03
N PHE A 20 -7.85 16.97 -0.29
CA PHE A 20 -8.74 15.88 0.09
C PHE A 20 -9.02 15.86 1.61
N ALA A 21 -7.96 15.95 2.42
CA ALA A 21 -8.09 15.99 3.87
C ALA A 21 -8.89 17.22 4.35
N THR A 22 -8.68 18.39 3.72
CA THR A 22 -9.44 19.62 3.99
C THR A 22 -10.92 19.44 3.66
N GLY A 23 -11.22 18.81 2.53
CA GLY A 23 -12.59 18.42 2.15
C GLY A 23 -13.23 17.52 3.21
N CYS A 24 -12.53 16.49 3.69
CA CYS A 24 -13.00 15.62 4.76
C CYS A 24 -13.33 16.43 6.04
N GLY A 25 -12.40 17.27 6.49
CA GLY A 25 -12.62 18.13 7.67
C GLY A 25 -13.81 19.06 7.51
N SER A 26 -14.04 19.61 6.31
CA SER A 26 -15.17 20.48 6.01
C SER A 26 -16.51 19.77 6.08
N LEU A 27 -16.55 18.47 5.83
CA LEU A 27 -17.78 17.65 5.90
C LEU A 27 -18.14 17.23 7.32
N LEU A 28 -17.19 17.16 8.25
CA LEU A 28 -17.43 16.74 9.62
C LEU A 28 -18.33 17.71 10.38
N SER A 29 -19.21 17.18 11.22
CA SER A 29 -19.90 17.91 12.27
C SER A 29 -18.92 18.36 13.36
N GLN A 30 -19.41 19.09 14.36
CA GLN A 30 -18.59 19.63 15.42
C GLN A 30 -17.86 18.54 16.20
N ASP A 31 -18.56 17.44 16.54
CA ASP A 31 -18.01 16.30 17.27
C ASP A 31 -17.71 15.10 16.36
N GLY A 32 -17.74 15.32 15.04
CA GLY A 32 -17.56 14.28 14.04
C GLY A 32 -16.14 13.71 14.02
N VAL A 33 -16.05 12.44 13.66
CA VAL A 33 -14.78 11.68 13.55
C VAL A 33 -14.56 11.28 12.11
N ALA A 34 -13.34 11.43 11.64
CA ALA A 34 -12.87 10.82 10.40
C ALA A 34 -11.92 9.67 10.70
N THR A 35 -12.04 8.57 9.96
CA THR A 35 -11.10 7.46 9.98
C THR A 35 -10.41 7.33 8.63
N PHE A 36 -9.08 7.19 8.66
CA PHE A 36 -8.26 7.01 7.47
C PHE A 36 -7.47 5.72 7.62
N GLU A 37 -7.74 4.75 6.73
CA GLU A 37 -6.97 3.50 6.68
C GLU A 37 -6.12 3.47 5.42
N PHE A 38 -4.85 3.11 5.58
CA PHE A 38 -3.87 3.04 4.49
C PHE A 38 -2.73 2.06 4.83
N PRO A 39 -2.00 1.52 3.83
CA PRO A 39 -0.82 0.70 4.07
C PRO A 39 0.23 1.47 4.89
N HIS A 40 0.69 0.86 5.98
CA HIS A 40 1.64 1.50 6.89
C HIS A 40 3.07 1.43 6.33
N LEU A 41 3.72 2.58 6.18
CA LEU A 41 5.07 2.68 5.64
C LEU A 41 6.08 1.82 6.41
N VAL A 42 5.94 1.70 7.72
CA VAL A 42 6.81 0.86 8.56
C VAL A 42 6.73 -0.60 8.13
N ASP A 43 5.53 -1.14 7.94
CA ASP A 43 5.33 -2.52 7.50
C ASP A 43 5.80 -2.73 6.06
N LEU A 44 5.58 -1.74 5.19
CA LEU A 44 6.08 -1.74 3.82
C LEU A 44 7.61 -1.87 3.78
N ILE A 45 8.31 -1.03 4.55
CA ILE A 45 9.78 -1.07 4.62
C ILE A 45 10.26 -2.37 5.29
N ALA A 46 9.66 -2.77 6.42
CA ALA A 46 10.06 -3.97 7.14
C ALA A 46 9.94 -5.25 6.31
N SER A 47 8.89 -5.36 5.50
CA SER A 47 8.59 -6.54 4.67
C SER A 47 9.03 -6.40 3.20
N ALA A 48 9.75 -5.33 2.86
CA ALA A 48 10.21 -5.03 1.50
C ALA A 48 9.09 -5.09 0.44
N GLN A 49 7.91 -4.53 0.77
CA GLN A 49 6.72 -4.55 -0.11
C GLN A 49 6.86 -3.52 -1.25
N PHE A 50 7.95 -3.57 -2.00
CA PHE A 50 8.21 -2.64 -3.11
C PHE A 50 7.20 -2.80 -4.26
N ASP A 51 6.57 -3.94 -4.37
CA ASP A 51 5.53 -4.27 -5.35
C ASP A 51 4.26 -3.41 -5.19
N THR A 52 4.10 -2.74 -4.06
CA THR A 52 3.05 -1.74 -3.87
C THR A 52 3.37 -0.38 -4.52
N ILE A 53 4.60 -0.19 -5.05
CA ILE A 53 5.02 1.06 -5.70
C ILE A 53 4.59 1.04 -7.17
N TYR A 54 3.39 1.53 -7.43
CA TYR A 54 2.81 1.69 -8.75
C TYR A 54 1.97 2.97 -8.85
N HIS A 55 1.56 3.34 -10.07
CA HIS A 55 1.03 4.66 -10.41
C HIS A 55 -0.24 5.09 -9.67
N GLU A 56 -1.00 4.18 -9.05
CA GLU A 56 -2.19 4.53 -8.26
C GLU A 56 -1.85 5.00 -6.83
N HIS A 57 -0.64 4.71 -6.34
CA HIS A 57 -0.18 5.13 -5.02
C HIS A 57 0.66 6.40 -5.13
N PHE A 58 0.06 7.55 -4.85
CA PHE A 58 0.76 8.85 -4.84
C PHE A 58 1.57 9.06 -3.56
N SER A 59 1.16 8.42 -2.45
CA SER A 59 1.78 8.61 -1.14
C SER A 59 1.99 7.28 -0.42
N TYR A 60 3.10 7.20 0.33
CA TYR A 60 3.44 6.10 1.24
C TYR A 60 3.53 6.68 2.64
N LEU A 61 2.55 6.35 3.49
CA LEU A 61 2.26 7.11 4.69
C LEU A 61 2.72 6.39 5.96
N SER A 62 3.45 7.13 6.79
CA SER A 62 3.65 6.85 8.21
C SER A 62 2.60 7.59 9.04
N LEU A 63 2.51 7.32 10.35
CA LEU A 63 1.72 8.14 11.26
C LEU A 63 2.25 9.58 11.27
N LEU A 64 3.56 9.75 11.35
CA LEU A 64 4.23 11.06 11.33
C LEU A 64 3.80 11.91 10.13
N ALA A 65 3.82 11.32 8.93
CA ALA A 65 3.40 12.01 7.70
C ALA A 65 1.89 12.31 7.70
N THR A 66 1.08 11.36 8.15
CA THR A 66 -0.37 11.51 8.23
C THR A 66 -0.77 12.62 9.19
N GLU A 67 -0.16 12.70 10.37
CA GLU A 67 -0.38 13.79 11.33
C GLU A 67 -0.04 15.15 10.70
N ALA A 68 1.06 15.25 9.97
CA ALA A 68 1.44 16.50 9.29
C ALA A 68 0.41 16.92 8.22
N VAL A 69 -0.07 15.97 7.40
CA VAL A 69 -1.11 16.21 6.40
C VAL A 69 -2.41 16.66 7.04
N LEU A 70 -2.90 15.91 8.03
CA LEU A 70 -4.17 16.20 8.71
C LEU A 70 -4.13 17.53 9.48
N LYS A 71 -2.98 17.83 10.11
CA LYS A 71 -2.76 19.13 10.76
C LYS A 71 -2.84 20.29 9.77
N SER A 72 -2.24 20.14 8.58
CA SER A 72 -2.33 21.15 7.52
C SER A 72 -3.76 21.36 7.02
N ALA A 73 -4.61 20.35 7.15
CA ALA A 73 -6.03 20.36 6.78
C ALA A 73 -6.96 20.78 7.95
N GLY A 74 -6.43 21.29 9.06
CA GLY A 74 -7.21 21.71 10.21
C GLY A 74 -7.80 20.57 11.03
N MET A 75 -7.22 19.39 10.96
CA MET A 75 -7.59 18.22 11.76
C MET A 75 -6.43 17.76 12.64
N HIS A 76 -6.73 17.05 13.72
CA HIS A 76 -5.72 16.38 14.53
C HIS A 76 -6.09 14.91 14.74
N VAL A 77 -5.08 14.06 14.79
CA VAL A 77 -5.22 12.65 15.10
C VAL A 77 -5.30 12.50 16.61
N PHE A 78 -6.31 11.79 17.10
CA PHE A 78 -6.45 11.52 18.53
C PHE A 78 -6.21 10.04 18.88
N ASP A 79 -6.32 9.12 17.89
CA ASP A 79 -6.02 7.71 18.08
C ASP A 79 -5.50 7.08 16.78
N ALA A 80 -4.81 5.95 16.90
CA ALA A 80 -4.35 5.16 15.77
C ALA A 80 -4.21 3.69 16.16
N GLU A 81 -4.48 2.79 15.20
CA GLU A 81 -4.34 1.35 15.40
C GLU A 81 -3.67 0.68 14.18
N ARG A 82 -2.87 -0.35 14.44
CA ARG A 82 -2.32 -1.20 13.37
C ARG A 82 -3.29 -2.33 13.06
N ILE A 83 -3.50 -2.57 11.76
CA ILE A 83 -4.41 -3.59 11.25
C ILE A 83 -3.62 -4.55 10.33
N PRO A 84 -3.82 -5.88 10.41
CA PRO A 84 -3.04 -6.86 9.63
C PRO A 84 -3.47 -6.95 8.15
N THR A 85 -4.36 -6.08 7.68
CA THR A 85 -4.84 -6.05 6.29
C THR A 85 -3.73 -5.58 5.34
N HIS A 86 -3.76 -6.07 4.10
CA HIS A 86 -2.88 -5.64 3.00
C HIS A 86 -1.36 -5.73 3.28
N GLY A 87 -0.95 -6.57 4.22
CA GLY A 87 0.46 -6.69 4.63
C GLY A 87 0.89 -5.73 5.72
N GLY A 88 -0.07 -5.11 6.40
CA GLY A 88 0.08 -4.13 7.47
C GLY A 88 -0.48 -2.77 7.08
N SER A 89 -1.57 -2.37 7.73
CA SER A 89 -2.21 -1.07 7.57
C SER A 89 -2.21 -0.28 8.87
N LEU A 90 -2.29 1.02 8.76
CA LEU A 90 -2.56 1.94 9.86
C LEU A 90 -3.95 2.53 9.67
N ARG A 91 -4.74 2.55 10.74
CA ARG A 91 -5.96 3.34 10.81
C ARG A 91 -5.76 4.49 11.78
N ALA A 92 -5.87 5.73 11.29
CA ALA A 92 -5.83 6.95 12.08
C ALA A 92 -7.25 7.47 12.31
N PHE A 93 -7.52 7.90 13.53
CA PHE A 93 -8.79 8.53 13.94
C PHE A 93 -8.53 10.01 14.17
N ALA A 94 -9.26 10.87 13.45
CA ALA A 94 -9.05 12.30 13.47
C ALA A 94 -10.37 13.06 13.72
N GLN A 95 -10.23 14.27 14.24
CA GLN A 95 -11.31 15.24 14.41
C GLN A 95 -10.84 16.63 14.01
N ARG A 96 -11.77 17.57 13.89
CA ARG A 96 -11.45 18.96 13.60
C ARG A 96 -10.70 19.59 14.77
N THR A 97 -9.68 20.38 14.50
CA THR A 97 -8.91 21.09 15.53
C THR A 97 -9.70 22.21 16.21
N ASP A 98 -10.65 22.84 15.48
CA ASP A 98 -11.43 23.97 15.98
C ASP A 98 -12.68 23.59 16.81
N ALA A 99 -13.01 22.29 16.84
CA ALA A 99 -14.25 21.83 17.44
C ALA A 99 -14.09 20.57 18.29
N GLY A 100 -13.12 19.72 17.97
CA GLY A 100 -12.95 18.43 18.63
C GLY A 100 -12.36 18.56 20.03
N SER A 101 -12.88 17.76 20.95
CA SER A 101 -12.47 17.73 22.37
C SER A 101 -11.85 16.40 22.81
N ARG A 102 -11.61 15.48 21.85
CA ARG A 102 -11.04 14.17 22.19
C ARG A 102 -9.57 14.31 22.55
N LEU A 103 -9.21 13.68 23.65
CA LEU A 103 -7.82 13.58 24.07
C LEU A 103 -7.10 12.50 23.26
N GLU A 104 -5.77 12.61 23.20
CA GLU A 104 -4.95 11.59 22.59
C GLU A 104 -5.04 10.27 23.37
N GLU A 105 -5.28 9.18 22.65
CA GLU A 105 -5.44 7.84 23.18
C GLU A 105 -4.11 7.06 23.18
N PRO A 106 -4.01 5.99 23.98
CA PRO A 106 -2.77 5.21 24.09
C PRO A 106 -2.26 4.63 22.78
N GLY A 107 -3.14 4.23 21.85
CA GLY A 107 -2.78 3.67 20.55
C GLY A 107 -1.95 4.64 19.71
N LEU A 108 -2.32 5.93 19.70
CA LEU A 108 -1.55 6.97 19.02
C LEU A 108 -0.12 7.09 19.59
N HIS A 109 0.00 7.11 20.91
CA HIS A 109 1.30 7.22 21.57
C HIS A 109 2.18 5.99 21.35
N GLU A 110 1.59 4.82 21.26
CA GLU A 110 2.31 3.57 20.97
C GLU A 110 2.93 3.61 19.57
N ILE A 111 2.18 4.02 18.57
CA ILE A 111 2.66 4.08 17.19
C ILE A 111 3.68 5.21 17.00
N ARG A 112 3.48 6.37 17.62
CA ARG A 112 4.51 7.44 17.60
C ARG A 112 5.85 6.95 18.17
N ARG A 113 5.82 6.27 19.33
CA ARG A 113 7.03 5.70 19.92
C ARG A 113 7.67 4.63 19.03
N LEU A 114 6.87 3.81 18.38
CA LEU A 114 7.38 2.83 17.42
C LEU A 114 8.11 3.53 16.26
N GLU A 115 7.46 4.48 15.59
CA GLU A 115 8.06 5.20 14.46
C GLU A 115 9.30 6.00 14.86
N GLU A 116 9.29 6.63 16.03
CA GLU A 116 10.44 7.33 16.61
C GLU A 116 11.59 6.36 16.88
N SER A 117 11.32 5.22 17.53
CA SER A 117 12.35 4.22 17.84
C SER A 117 12.99 3.59 16.61
N LEU A 118 12.25 3.51 15.50
CA LEU A 118 12.73 3.02 14.21
C LEU A 118 13.44 4.11 13.39
N GLY A 119 13.31 5.38 13.79
CA GLY A 119 13.91 6.49 13.09
C GLY A 119 13.25 6.82 11.76
N VAL A 120 11.92 6.70 11.66
CA VAL A 120 11.15 6.92 10.41
C VAL A 120 11.41 8.30 9.79
N ALA A 121 11.76 9.31 10.59
CA ALA A 121 12.14 10.64 10.11
C ALA A 121 13.56 10.71 9.54
N SER A 122 14.38 9.66 9.68
CA SER A 122 15.76 9.61 9.21
C SER A 122 15.89 8.83 7.91
N SER A 123 16.82 9.24 7.05
CA SER A 123 17.19 8.49 5.84
C SER A 123 17.70 7.08 6.14
N ASP A 124 18.28 6.86 7.32
CA ASP A 124 18.83 5.57 7.72
C ASP A 124 17.77 4.47 7.82
N PHE A 125 16.54 4.82 8.19
CA PHE A 125 15.40 3.91 8.21
C PHE A 125 15.14 3.27 6.83
N TYR A 126 15.36 4.01 5.77
CA TYR A 126 15.13 3.58 4.38
C TYR A 126 16.35 2.88 3.76
N SER A 127 17.49 2.93 4.45
CA SER A 127 18.72 2.33 3.95
C SER A 127 18.57 0.83 3.76
N GLY A 128 19.11 0.30 2.66
CA GLY A 128 19.03 -1.13 2.33
C GLY A 128 17.68 -1.61 1.76
N PHE A 129 16.65 -0.76 1.65
CA PHE A 129 15.36 -1.15 1.04
C PHE A 129 15.55 -1.58 -0.42
N GLN A 130 16.30 -0.80 -1.22
CA GLN A 130 16.61 -1.15 -2.61
C GLN A 130 17.32 -2.50 -2.72
N ASN A 131 18.33 -2.74 -1.89
CA ASN A 131 19.06 -4.02 -1.91
C ASN A 131 18.16 -5.23 -1.60
N ARG A 132 17.13 -5.04 -0.78
CA ARG A 132 16.14 -6.09 -0.48
C ARG A 132 15.20 -6.33 -1.67
N ALA A 133 14.74 -5.26 -2.31
CA ALA A 133 13.94 -5.35 -3.52
C ALA A 133 14.70 -6.06 -4.65
N ASP A 134 15.98 -5.68 -4.88
CA ASP A 134 16.84 -6.30 -5.87
C ASP A 134 17.05 -7.79 -5.59
N ARG A 135 17.23 -8.17 -4.32
CA ARG A 135 17.37 -9.58 -3.94
C ARG A 135 16.12 -10.38 -4.27
N ILE A 136 14.93 -9.86 -3.95
CA ILE A 136 13.65 -10.52 -4.29
C ILE A 136 13.54 -10.72 -5.82
N SER A 137 13.88 -9.69 -6.60
CA SER A 137 13.90 -9.75 -8.05
C SER A 137 14.86 -10.83 -8.58
N HIS A 138 16.09 -10.86 -8.05
CA HIS A 138 17.09 -11.84 -8.45
C HIS A 138 16.70 -13.27 -8.06
N ASP A 139 16.12 -13.46 -6.87
CA ASP A 139 15.70 -14.78 -6.41
C ASP A 139 14.52 -15.30 -7.23
N LEU A 140 13.56 -14.43 -7.59
CA LEU A 140 12.49 -14.79 -8.51
C LEU A 140 13.03 -15.17 -9.90
N SER A 141 13.93 -14.36 -10.46
CA SER A 141 14.52 -14.62 -11.77
C SER A 141 15.28 -15.94 -11.78
N ARG A 142 16.06 -16.23 -10.73
CA ARG A 142 16.78 -17.51 -10.60
C ARG A 142 15.82 -18.68 -10.56
N PHE A 143 14.77 -18.60 -9.74
CA PHE A 143 13.74 -19.64 -9.64
C PHE A 143 13.11 -19.94 -11.01
N LEU A 144 12.74 -18.90 -11.76
CA LEU A 144 12.11 -19.06 -13.07
C LEU A 144 13.06 -19.66 -14.12
N LEU A 145 14.32 -19.23 -14.12
CA LEU A 145 15.35 -19.78 -15.01
C LEU A 145 15.68 -21.24 -14.69
N ASP A 146 15.74 -21.60 -13.41
CA ASP A 146 15.96 -23.00 -12.99
C ASP A 146 14.80 -23.89 -13.44
N ALA A 147 13.55 -23.42 -13.32
CA ALA A 147 12.37 -24.13 -13.80
C ALA A 147 12.42 -24.34 -15.34
N GLU A 148 12.76 -23.28 -16.09
CA GLU A 148 12.93 -23.37 -17.54
C GLU A 148 14.01 -24.39 -17.92
N CYS A 149 15.18 -24.36 -17.27
CA CYS A 149 16.27 -25.31 -17.51
C CYS A 149 15.87 -26.78 -17.22
N ASN A 150 14.95 -26.98 -16.26
CA ASN A 150 14.39 -28.29 -15.95
C ASN A 150 13.25 -28.72 -16.88
N GLY A 151 12.84 -27.88 -17.82
CA GLY A 151 11.70 -28.13 -18.71
C GLY A 151 10.34 -28.02 -18.01
N GLU A 152 10.29 -27.31 -16.88
CA GLU A 152 9.07 -27.07 -16.11
C GLU A 152 8.34 -25.83 -16.62
N MET A 153 7.03 -25.91 -16.70
CA MET A 153 6.18 -24.77 -17.07
C MET A 153 5.76 -24.00 -15.83
N VAL A 154 6.05 -22.70 -15.81
CA VAL A 154 5.58 -21.82 -14.75
C VAL A 154 4.43 -20.95 -15.22
N VAL A 155 3.36 -20.91 -14.43
CA VAL A 155 2.17 -20.08 -14.64
C VAL A 155 1.86 -19.30 -13.36
N ALA A 156 1.14 -18.19 -13.48
CA ALA A 156 0.76 -17.40 -12.35
C ALA A 156 -0.75 -17.37 -12.12
N TYR A 157 -1.18 -17.03 -10.91
CA TYR A 157 -2.59 -16.85 -10.57
C TYR A 157 -2.82 -15.48 -9.92
N GLY A 158 -3.79 -14.72 -10.48
CA GLY A 158 -4.14 -13.37 -10.07
C GLY A 158 -3.40 -12.29 -10.87
N ALA A 159 -4.08 -11.68 -11.86
CA ALA A 159 -3.58 -10.52 -12.61
C ALA A 159 -3.76 -9.23 -11.80
N ALA A 160 -3.04 -9.11 -10.67
CA ALA A 160 -3.10 -7.99 -9.75
C ALA A 160 -1.96 -6.99 -9.98
N ALA A 161 -2.17 -5.72 -9.55
CA ALA A 161 -1.20 -4.64 -9.72
C ALA A 161 0.16 -4.97 -9.06
N LYS A 162 0.17 -5.49 -7.84
CA LYS A 162 1.39 -5.88 -7.13
C LYS A 162 2.20 -6.95 -7.90
N GLY A 163 1.53 -8.02 -8.31
CA GLY A 163 2.19 -9.07 -9.12
C GLY A 163 2.75 -8.51 -10.43
N ASN A 164 2.02 -7.62 -11.09
CA ASN A 164 2.48 -6.96 -12.29
C ASN A 164 3.73 -6.07 -12.03
N THR A 165 3.76 -5.34 -10.92
CA THR A 165 4.93 -4.54 -10.52
C THR A 165 6.15 -5.43 -10.31
N LEU A 166 6.01 -6.54 -9.56
CA LEU A 166 7.07 -7.49 -9.30
C LEU A 166 7.62 -8.08 -10.61
N LEU A 167 6.75 -8.58 -11.49
CA LEU A 167 7.16 -9.19 -12.75
C LEU A 167 7.89 -8.18 -13.66
N ASN A 168 7.41 -6.95 -13.76
CA ASN A 168 8.09 -5.91 -14.54
C ASN A 168 9.44 -5.52 -13.93
N PHE A 169 9.52 -5.38 -12.60
CA PHE A 169 10.76 -5.05 -11.92
C PHE A 169 11.82 -6.16 -12.09
N ALA A 170 11.39 -7.43 -12.05
CA ALA A 170 12.25 -8.58 -12.29
C ALA A 170 12.56 -8.83 -13.78
N GLY A 171 11.97 -8.05 -14.70
CA GLY A 171 12.17 -8.23 -16.14
C GLY A 171 11.52 -9.50 -16.71
N VAL A 172 10.60 -10.12 -15.97
CA VAL A 172 9.92 -11.36 -16.38
C VAL A 172 8.99 -11.11 -17.55
N ARG A 173 9.03 -12.02 -18.53
CA ARG A 173 8.21 -12.01 -19.74
C ARG A 173 7.53 -13.36 -19.94
N GLN A 174 6.81 -13.51 -21.05
CA GLN A 174 6.06 -14.73 -21.39
C GLN A 174 6.94 -15.97 -21.59
N ASP A 175 8.20 -15.81 -21.87
CA ASP A 175 9.19 -16.90 -21.96
C ASP A 175 9.35 -17.63 -20.63
N LEU A 176 9.34 -16.90 -19.50
CA LEU A 176 9.53 -17.46 -18.16
C LEU A 176 8.20 -17.73 -17.42
N VAL A 177 7.17 -16.92 -17.64
CA VAL A 177 5.82 -17.13 -17.10
C VAL A 177 4.84 -17.13 -18.26
N GLN A 178 4.34 -18.30 -18.63
CA GLN A 178 3.62 -18.46 -19.88
C GLN A 178 2.27 -17.74 -19.93
N TRP A 179 1.54 -17.73 -18.81
CA TRP A 179 0.26 -17.03 -18.66
C TRP A 179 -0.09 -16.80 -17.19
N VAL A 180 -1.06 -15.93 -16.97
CA VAL A 180 -1.64 -15.62 -15.66
C VAL A 180 -3.13 -15.93 -15.69
N ALA A 181 -3.63 -16.76 -14.79
CA ALA A 181 -5.06 -16.96 -14.62
C ALA A 181 -5.67 -15.85 -13.74
N ASP A 182 -6.86 -15.38 -14.09
CA ASP A 182 -7.62 -14.43 -13.26
C ASP A 182 -9.13 -14.74 -13.33
N ARG A 183 -9.83 -14.55 -12.22
CA ARG A 183 -11.27 -14.74 -12.11
C ARG A 183 -12.09 -13.63 -12.77
N ASN A 184 -11.50 -12.46 -12.96
CA ASN A 184 -12.22 -11.33 -13.50
C ASN A 184 -12.36 -11.46 -15.02
N PRO A 185 -13.60 -11.69 -15.54
CA PRO A 185 -13.82 -11.89 -16.98
C PRO A 185 -13.44 -10.65 -17.81
N ALA A 186 -13.39 -9.45 -17.20
CA ALA A 186 -12.95 -8.24 -17.89
C ALA A 186 -11.46 -8.23 -18.19
N LYS A 187 -10.66 -9.09 -17.54
CA LYS A 187 -9.22 -9.22 -17.79
C LYS A 187 -8.87 -10.37 -18.71
N VAL A 188 -9.72 -11.40 -18.77
CA VAL A 188 -9.49 -12.59 -19.60
C VAL A 188 -9.37 -12.20 -21.07
N GLY A 189 -8.34 -12.72 -21.76
CA GLY A 189 -8.02 -12.38 -23.13
C GLY A 189 -7.19 -11.10 -23.29
N MET A 190 -6.87 -10.42 -22.19
CA MET A 190 -5.96 -9.27 -22.17
C MET A 190 -4.54 -9.71 -21.80
N PHE A 191 -3.65 -8.72 -21.63
CA PHE A 191 -2.24 -8.93 -21.27
C PHE A 191 -1.87 -8.09 -20.06
N LEU A 192 -0.96 -8.60 -19.23
CA LEU A 192 -0.35 -7.78 -18.18
C LEU A 192 0.41 -6.61 -18.81
N PRO A 193 0.22 -5.38 -18.32
CA PRO A 193 0.98 -4.21 -18.79
C PRO A 193 2.49 -4.40 -18.62
N GLY A 194 3.25 -4.01 -19.62
CA GLY A 194 4.72 -4.10 -19.62
C GLY A 194 5.24 -5.50 -19.94
N SER A 195 4.97 -6.50 -19.13
CA SER A 195 5.45 -7.88 -19.32
C SER A 195 4.80 -8.58 -20.51
N ARG A 196 3.58 -8.17 -20.90
CA ARG A 196 2.75 -8.76 -21.98
C ARG A 196 2.43 -10.25 -21.78
N ILE A 197 2.44 -10.71 -20.56
CA ILE A 197 2.01 -12.08 -20.22
C ILE A 197 0.49 -12.15 -20.43
N PRO A 198 -0.04 -13.13 -21.19
CA PRO A 198 -1.48 -13.24 -21.45
C PRO A 198 -2.25 -13.62 -20.19
N ILE A 199 -3.47 -13.06 -20.06
CA ILE A 199 -4.38 -13.36 -18.97
C ILE A 199 -5.43 -14.34 -19.47
N VAL A 200 -5.56 -15.49 -18.81
CA VAL A 200 -6.47 -16.56 -19.17
C VAL A 200 -7.54 -16.77 -18.09
N ASP A 201 -8.58 -17.50 -18.41
CA ASP A 201 -9.62 -17.90 -17.46
C ASP A 201 -9.05 -18.86 -16.39
N GLU A 202 -9.58 -18.80 -15.16
CA GLU A 202 -9.10 -19.66 -14.06
C GLU A 202 -9.32 -21.16 -14.32
N SER A 203 -10.19 -21.53 -15.23
CA SER A 203 -10.41 -22.93 -15.64
C SER A 203 -9.21 -23.56 -16.34
N GLU A 204 -8.25 -22.75 -16.83
CA GLU A 204 -6.98 -23.24 -17.39
C GLU A 204 -6.03 -23.79 -16.32
N VAL A 205 -6.24 -23.44 -15.04
CA VAL A 205 -5.49 -23.99 -13.91
C VAL A 205 -6.09 -25.33 -13.50
N ARG A 206 -5.61 -26.42 -14.07
CA ARG A 206 -6.05 -27.80 -13.79
C ARG A 206 -4.93 -28.66 -13.26
#